data_c39fc115d560c856dbbaebd64dec376c
#
_entry.id   c39fc115d560c856dbbaebd64dec376c
#
_cell.length_a   1.000
_cell.length_b   1.000
_cell.length_c   1.000
_cell.angle_alpha   90.00
_cell.angle_beta   90.00
_cell.angle_gamma   90.00
#
_symmetry.space_group_name_H-M   'P 1'
#
loop_
_entity.id
_entity.type
_entity.pdbx_description
1 polymer ?
#
loop_
_entity_poly.entity_id
_entity_poly.type
_entity_poly.pdbx_seq_one_letter_code
_entity_poly.pdbx_strand_id
1 'polypeptide(L)'
;MAAHEAKLGHGKLAEELRDMIDSAKARLGHDGSGKLVPIGSATKPRGELANLLSVTYPANRLSDMVLDEKASHQLHRIIKEQRLLARIKEHGLSPRRKLLLVGPPGTGKTMTASALAGELGIPLFLVRLDSLITKFMGETAAKLRQVFDAIADLRGVYFFDEFDAIGSQRSMGNDVGEIRRVLNSFLQMIEHDHSNSLIIAATNHPEVLDYALFRRFDDVVEYHLPTSNQALDLIRSRLSSFVPKPFKRDGLAEQAQGLSYAEISRAVDASIKEAIMHDEPRVQRLALEHALEERRLISQKLADNTTRGR
;
A
#
# COMPACT_ATOMS: atom_id res chain seq x y z
N MET A 1 10.74 27.36 -17.84
CA MET A 1 9.75 28.44 -17.78
C MET A 1 10.40 29.79 -18.07
N ALA A 2 11.29 30.34 -17.22
CA ALA A 2 11.88 31.67 -17.44
C ALA A 2 12.53 31.90 -18.85
N ALA A 3 13.23 30.89 -19.38
CA ALA A 3 13.83 30.96 -20.73
C ALA A 3 12.80 30.89 -21.87
N HIS A 4 11.61 30.37 -21.62
CA HIS A 4 10.50 30.31 -22.56
C HIS A 4 9.75 31.64 -22.60
N GLU A 5 9.51 32.26 -21.45
CA GLU A 5 8.88 33.56 -21.28
C GLU A 5 9.76 34.71 -21.86
N ALA A 6 11.09 34.60 -21.73
CA ALA A 6 12.01 35.53 -22.35
C ALA A 6 11.93 35.52 -23.90
N LYS A 7 11.64 34.37 -24.50
CA LYS A 7 11.46 34.25 -25.98
C LYS A 7 10.11 34.79 -26.47
N LEU A 8 9.11 34.90 -25.58
CA LEU A 8 7.78 35.43 -25.89
C LEU A 8 7.64 36.94 -25.67
N GLY A 9 8.75 37.64 -25.35
CA GLY A 9 8.76 39.12 -25.18
C GLY A 9 8.34 39.60 -23.80
N HIS A 10 8.10 38.66 -22.81
CA HIS A 10 7.74 39.00 -21.44
C HIS A 10 8.96 39.15 -20.51
N GLY A 11 9.89 40.06 -20.91
CA GLY A 11 11.19 40.27 -20.24
C GLY A 11 11.08 40.50 -18.72
N LYS A 12 10.13 41.34 -18.29
CA LYS A 12 9.92 41.64 -16.85
C LYS A 12 9.49 40.40 -16.06
N LEU A 13 8.59 39.58 -16.59
CA LEU A 13 8.13 38.35 -15.93
C LEU A 13 9.23 37.30 -15.88
N ALA A 14 10.08 37.23 -16.90
CA ALA A 14 11.24 36.33 -16.92
C ALA A 14 12.31 36.74 -15.90
N GLU A 15 12.47 38.04 -15.64
CA GLU A 15 13.37 38.60 -14.64
C GLU A 15 12.84 38.37 -13.25
N GLU A 16 11.57 38.62 -12.96
CA GLU A 16 10.90 38.33 -11.69
C GLU A 16 10.94 36.81 -11.33
N LEU A 17 10.74 35.92 -12.33
CA LEU A 17 10.87 34.49 -12.15
C LEU A 17 12.33 34.06 -11.85
N ARG A 18 13.32 34.72 -12.46
CA ARG A 18 14.73 34.48 -12.12
C ARG A 18 15.04 34.94 -10.69
N ASP A 19 14.63 36.14 -10.32
CA ASP A 19 14.86 36.68 -8.99
C ASP A 19 14.18 35.83 -7.89
N MET A 20 12.99 35.31 -8.15
CA MET A 20 12.32 34.34 -7.22
C MET A 20 13.09 33.02 -7.14
N ILE A 21 13.60 32.50 -8.24
CA ILE A 21 14.40 31.27 -8.26
C ILE A 21 15.73 31.49 -7.55
N ASP A 22 16.39 32.62 -7.76
CA ASP A 22 17.67 32.92 -7.14
C ASP A 22 17.52 33.29 -5.66
N SER A 23 16.41 33.93 -5.28
CA SER A 23 16.03 34.14 -3.88
C SER A 23 15.70 32.83 -3.16
N ALA A 24 15.02 31.87 -3.82
CA ALA A 24 14.76 30.55 -3.31
C ALA A 24 16.05 29.72 -3.15
N LYS A 25 16.99 29.83 -4.11
CA LYS A 25 18.32 29.22 -4.04
C LYS A 25 19.18 29.82 -2.92
N ALA A 26 19.13 31.13 -2.71
CA ALA A 26 19.86 31.81 -1.65
C ALA A 26 19.34 31.43 -0.25
N ARG A 27 18.03 31.20 -0.09
CA ARG A 27 17.44 30.70 1.15
C ARG A 27 17.83 29.24 1.45
N LEU A 28 18.02 28.43 0.40
CA LEU A 28 18.50 27.05 0.52
C LEU A 28 20.03 26.96 0.74
N GLY A 29 20.79 28.02 0.45
CA GLY A 29 22.25 28.07 0.55
C GLY A 29 22.80 28.56 1.90
N HIS A 30 21.96 28.96 2.86
CA HIS A 30 22.41 29.47 4.17
C HIS A 30 22.49 28.41 5.26
N ASP A 31 22.02 27.18 5.02
CA ASP A 31 22.29 26.02 5.86
C ASP A 31 23.23 25.06 5.13
N GLY A 32 24.42 24.96 5.66
CA GLY A 32 25.61 24.32 5.13
C GLY A 32 25.45 23.13 4.19
N SER A 33 26.08 23.23 3.03
CA SER A 33 26.46 22.15 2.08
C SER A 33 25.35 21.16 1.65
N GLY A 34 24.24 21.68 1.14
CA GLY A 34 23.24 20.84 0.50
C GLY A 34 23.46 20.79 -1.03
N LYS A 35 24.19 19.80 -1.55
CA LYS A 35 24.03 19.37 -2.92
C LYS A 35 22.55 19.09 -3.15
N LEU A 36 21.91 19.75 -4.13
CA LEU A 36 20.58 19.37 -4.63
C LEU A 36 20.66 17.93 -5.14
N VAL A 37 20.38 16.98 -4.29
CA VAL A 37 20.22 15.58 -4.67
C VAL A 37 18.81 15.47 -5.25
N PRO A 38 18.65 14.94 -6.49
CA PRO A 38 17.32 14.69 -7.03
C PRO A 38 16.52 13.89 -6.00
N ILE A 39 15.29 14.32 -5.73
CA ILE A 39 14.41 13.76 -4.68
C ILE A 39 14.34 12.21 -4.73
N GLY A 40 14.58 11.59 -5.88
CA GLY A 40 14.62 10.14 -6.06
C GLY A 40 15.93 9.43 -5.67
N SER A 41 17.06 10.14 -5.46
CA SER A 41 18.35 9.49 -5.17
C SER A 41 18.74 9.50 -3.68
N ALA A 42 18.18 10.42 -2.88
CA ALA A 42 18.48 10.54 -1.46
C ALA A 42 17.76 9.47 -0.60
N THR A 43 16.66 8.89 -1.10
CA THR A 43 15.81 7.95 -0.36
C THR A 43 16.02 6.48 -0.74
N LYS A 44 16.98 6.17 -1.63
CA LYS A 44 17.26 4.75 -1.96
C LYS A 44 18.05 4.08 -0.84
N PRO A 45 17.54 2.98 -0.26
CA PRO A 45 18.31 2.17 0.67
C PRO A 45 19.64 1.75 0.06
N ARG A 46 20.72 1.75 0.84
CA ARG A 46 22.08 1.37 0.39
C ARG A 46 22.63 0.24 1.25
N GLY A 47 23.59 -0.52 0.71
CA GLY A 47 24.23 -1.63 1.44
C GLY A 47 23.21 -2.73 1.77
N GLU A 48 23.30 -3.29 2.97
CA GLU A 48 22.41 -4.37 3.46
C GLU A 48 20.95 -3.96 3.49
N LEU A 49 20.65 -2.69 3.77
CA LEU A 49 19.30 -2.16 3.80
C LEU A 49 18.60 -2.26 2.43
N ALA A 50 19.33 -2.22 1.33
CA ALA A 50 18.79 -2.40 -0.02
C ALA A 50 18.25 -3.84 -0.27
N ASN A 51 18.72 -4.81 0.50
CA ASN A 51 18.22 -6.18 0.46
C ASN A 51 16.94 -6.35 1.29
N LEU A 52 16.74 -5.49 2.30
CA LEU A 52 15.62 -5.54 3.23
C LEU A 52 14.44 -4.68 2.79
N LEU A 53 14.69 -3.61 2.05
CA LEU A 53 13.69 -2.62 1.66
C LEU A 53 13.66 -2.41 0.13
N SER A 54 12.49 -2.52 -0.45
CA SER A 54 12.21 -2.08 -1.82
C SER A 54 11.47 -0.75 -1.76
N VAL A 55 11.96 0.28 -2.47
CA VAL A 55 11.37 1.62 -2.49
C VAL A 55 10.64 1.90 -3.79
N THR A 56 9.42 2.45 -3.67
CA THR A 56 8.62 2.93 -4.80
C THR A 56 8.00 4.28 -4.47
N TYR A 57 7.58 5.01 -5.50
CA TYR A 57 6.85 6.29 -5.40
C TYR A 57 5.49 6.14 -6.08
N PRO A 58 4.48 5.61 -5.38
CA PRO A 58 3.18 5.33 -5.98
C PRO A 58 2.46 6.63 -6.35
N ALA A 59 1.75 6.60 -7.47
CA ALA A 59 0.81 7.66 -7.86
C ALA A 59 -0.64 7.33 -7.45
N ASN A 60 -0.89 6.14 -6.90
CA ASN A 60 -2.20 5.66 -6.49
C ASN A 60 -2.86 6.58 -5.46
N ARG A 61 -4.19 6.68 -5.53
CA ARG A 61 -5.02 7.46 -4.62
C ARG A 61 -6.09 6.57 -3.99
N LEU A 62 -6.68 7.02 -2.86
CA LEU A 62 -7.83 6.31 -2.29
C LEU A 62 -9.03 6.29 -3.23
N SER A 63 -9.16 7.30 -4.11
CA SER A 63 -10.20 7.36 -5.14
C SER A 63 -10.10 6.23 -6.19
N ASP A 64 -8.95 5.59 -6.31
CA ASP A 64 -8.73 4.47 -7.22
C ASP A 64 -9.21 3.13 -6.63
N MET A 65 -9.66 3.16 -5.37
CA MET A 65 -10.10 1.99 -4.61
C MET A 65 -11.62 2.01 -4.38
N VAL A 66 -12.22 0.84 -4.42
CA VAL A 66 -13.58 0.64 -3.92
C VAL A 66 -13.47 0.15 -2.48
N LEU A 67 -13.80 0.99 -1.53
CA LEU A 67 -13.72 0.73 -0.09
C LEU A 67 -15.12 0.73 0.53
N ASP A 68 -15.28 0.03 1.64
CA ASP A 68 -16.44 0.24 2.48
C ASP A 68 -16.36 1.61 3.19
N GLU A 69 -17.51 2.10 3.69
CA GLU A 69 -17.60 3.42 4.29
C GLU A 69 -16.73 3.56 5.53
N LYS A 70 -16.65 2.52 6.37
CA LYS A 70 -15.85 2.50 7.60
C LYS A 70 -14.35 2.60 7.28
N ALA A 71 -13.84 1.73 6.40
CA ALA A 71 -12.44 1.76 5.98
C ALA A 71 -12.08 3.08 5.29
N SER A 72 -12.95 3.57 4.40
CA SER A 72 -12.77 4.86 3.73
C SER A 72 -12.64 6.00 4.73
N HIS A 73 -13.54 6.08 5.72
CA HIS A 73 -13.52 7.11 6.75
C HIS A 73 -12.25 7.03 7.62
N GLN A 74 -11.85 5.82 8.04
CA GLN A 74 -10.62 5.60 8.80
C GLN A 74 -9.39 6.09 8.02
N LEU A 75 -9.24 5.69 6.76
CA LEU A 75 -8.09 6.05 5.93
C LEU A 75 -8.03 7.56 5.64
N HIS A 76 -9.14 8.20 5.34
CA HIS A 76 -9.21 9.66 5.17
C HIS A 76 -8.82 10.41 6.45
N ARG A 77 -9.23 9.91 7.61
CA ARG A 77 -8.85 10.46 8.91
C ARG A 77 -7.35 10.36 9.12
N ILE A 78 -6.73 9.21 8.82
CA ILE A 78 -5.28 9.01 8.91
C ILE A 78 -4.53 10.00 8.02
N ILE A 79 -4.94 10.14 6.76
CA ILE A 79 -4.33 11.11 5.82
C ILE A 79 -4.44 12.54 6.39
N LYS A 80 -5.59 12.92 6.92
CA LYS A 80 -5.80 14.24 7.51
C LYS A 80 -4.89 14.47 8.71
N GLU A 81 -4.75 13.49 9.61
CA GLU A 81 -3.85 13.57 10.76
C GLU A 81 -2.40 13.69 10.30
N GLN A 82 -1.97 12.93 9.29
CA GLN A 82 -0.60 12.99 8.76
C GLN A 82 -0.29 14.33 8.05
N ARG A 83 -1.27 14.92 7.38
CA ARG A 83 -1.14 16.26 6.79
C ARG A 83 -1.05 17.37 7.85
N LEU A 84 -1.67 17.16 9.01
CA LEU A 84 -1.67 18.08 10.15
C LEU A 84 -0.66 17.71 11.25
N LEU A 85 0.32 16.84 10.95
CA LEU A 85 1.26 16.27 11.89
C LEU A 85 1.94 17.33 12.78
N ALA A 86 2.45 18.42 12.19
CA ALA A 86 3.12 19.49 12.96
C ALA A 86 2.16 20.11 13.99
N ARG A 87 0.96 20.48 13.56
CA ARG A 87 -0.06 21.09 14.42
C ARG A 87 -0.52 20.15 15.55
N ILE A 88 -0.68 18.85 15.25
CA ILE A 88 -1.05 17.86 16.27
C ILE A 88 0.06 17.76 17.34
N LYS A 89 1.33 17.74 16.91
CA LYS A 89 2.48 17.69 17.82
C LYS A 89 2.65 18.94 18.68
N GLU A 90 2.31 20.12 18.17
CA GLU A 90 2.29 21.37 18.95
C GLU A 90 1.36 21.30 20.17
N HIS A 91 0.31 20.46 20.08
CA HIS A 91 -0.62 20.20 21.20
C HIS A 91 -0.21 18.99 22.07
N GLY A 92 1.02 18.47 21.93
CA GLY A 92 1.50 17.32 22.71
C GLY A 92 0.86 15.98 22.32
N LEU A 93 0.19 15.90 21.16
CA LEU A 93 -0.48 14.70 20.67
C LEU A 93 0.34 14.05 19.54
N SER A 94 0.08 12.78 19.30
CA SER A 94 0.67 12.04 18.18
C SER A 94 -0.41 11.65 17.15
N PRO A 95 -0.19 11.86 15.83
CA PRO A 95 -1.09 11.38 14.82
C PRO A 95 -1.03 9.85 14.73
N ARG A 96 -2.10 9.21 14.24
CA ARG A 96 -2.08 7.79 13.93
C ARG A 96 -1.07 7.50 12.84
N ARG A 97 -0.22 6.49 13.07
CA ARG A 97 0.85 6.13 12.15
C ARG A 97 1.20 4.64 12.16
N LYS A 98 0.70 3.89 13.12
CA LYS A 98 0.89 2.44 13.23
C LYS A 98 -0.44 1.77 12.89
N LEU A 99 -0.52 1.13 11.72
CA LEU A 99 -1.77 0.60 11.18
C LEU A 99 -1.65 -0.90 10.97
N LEU A 100 -2.69 -1.63 11.35
CA LEU A 100 -2.84 -3.05 11.02
C LEU A 100 -3.99 -3.22 10.03
N LEU A 101 -3.69 -3.75 8.84
CA LEU A 101 -4.68 -4.06 7.81
C LEU A 101 -5.00 -5.57 7.89
N VAL A 102 -6.24 -5.91 8.14
CA VAL A 102 -6.68 -7.30 8.30
C VAL A 102 -7.77 -7.65 7.30
N GLY A 103 -7.74 -8.86 6.76
CA GLY A 103 -8.80 -9.35 5.88
C GLY A 103 -8.31 -10.34 4.83
N PRO A 104 -9.22 -10.92 4.06
CA PRO A 104 -8.89 -11.93 3.06
C PRO A 104 -7.89 -11.46 2.01
N PRO A 105 -7.19 -12.37 1.32
CA PRO A 105 -6.29 -12.01 0.21
C PRO A 105 -7.07 -11.35 -0.92
N GLY A 106 -6.41 -10.42 -1.63
CA GLY A 106 -6.99 -9.72 -2.78
C GLY A 106 -8.03 -8.65 -2.44
N THR A 107 -8.14 -8.22 -1.16
CA THR A 107 -9.10 -7.19 -0.72
C THR A 107 -8.53 -5.77 -0.75
N GLY A 108 -7.27 -5.57 -1.18
CA GLY A 108 -6.71 -4.23 -1.42
C GLY A 108 -5.74 -3.73 -0.35
N LYS A 109 -5.30 -4.54 0.63
CA LYS A 109 -4.38 -4.13 1.71
C LYS A 109 -3.09 -3.50 1.17
N THR A 110 -2.41 -4.16 0.24
CA THR A 110 -1.18 -3.65 -0.40
C THR A 110 -1.46 -2.37 -1.21
N MET A 111 -2.62 -2.29 -1.87
CA MET A 111 -3.04 -1.10 -2.60
C MET A 111 -3.29 0.08 -1.65
N THR A 112 -3.79 -0.17 -0.44
CA THR A 112 -3.96 0.86 0.59
C THR A 112 -2.63 1.49 1.00
N ALA A 113 -1.58 0.69 1.24
CA ALA A 113 -0.26 1.22 1.56
C ALA A 113 0.28 2.11 0.41
N SER A 114 0.07 1.68 -0.85
CA SER A 114 0.41 2.47 -2.04
C SER A 114 -0.40 3.76 -2.11
N ALA A 115 -1.71 3.71 -1.87
CA ALA A 115 -2.58 4.88 -1.92
C ALA A 115 -2.24 5.89 -0.81
N LEU A 116 -1.96 5.43 0.41
CA LEU A 116 -1.52 6.30 1.51
C LEU A 116 -0.20 7.01 1.18
N ALA A 117 0.77 6.28 0.62
CA ALA A 117 2.04 6.88 0.18
C ALA A 117 1.82 7.92 -0.92
N GLY A 118 0.99 7.61 -1.92
CA GLY A 118 0.62 8.53 -2.99
C GLY A 118 -0.13 9.76 -2.50
N GLU A 119 -1.12 9.60 -1.59
CA GLU A 119 -1.88 10.72 -1.00
C GLU A 119 -1.01 11.69 -0.19
N LEU A 120 0.01 11.14 0.47
CA LEU A 120 0.93 11.91 1.30
C LEU A 120 2.16 12.42 0.54
N GLY A 121 2.39 11.95 -0.69
CA GLY A 121 3.54 12.32 -1.51
C GLY A 121 4.88 11.86 -0.91
N ILE A 122 4.89 10.73 -0.18
CA ILE A 122 6.08 10.15 0.46
C ILE A 122 6.40 8.77 -0.13
N PRO A 123 7.65 8.29 -0.04
CA PRO A 123 8.02 6.97 -0.55
C PRO A 123 7.29 5.85 0.19
N LEU A 124 7.02 4.77 -0.56
CA LEU A 124 6.59 3.48 -0.02
C LEU A 124 7.80 2.55 0.04
N PHE A 125 8.14 2.08 1.23
CA PHE A 125 9.14 1.07 1.50
C PHE A 125 8.43 -0.26 1.78
N LEU A 126 8.57 -1.22 0.87
CA LEU A 126 8.12 -2.58 1.12
C LEU A 126 9.23 -3.33 1.87
N VAL A 127 8.91 -3.83 3.06
CA VAL A 127 9.82 -4.65 3.86
C VAL A 127 9.78 -6.08 3.36
N ARG A 128 10.94 -6.60 2.98
CA ARG A 128 11.11 -7.98 2.49
C ARG A 128 11.25 -8.93 3.67
N LEU A 129 10.15 -9.54 4.08
CA LEU A 129 10.14 -10.46 5.22
C LEU A 129 10.95 -11.74 4.97
N ASP A 130 10.99 -12.20 3.71
CA ASP A 130 11.82 -13.33 3.26
C ASP A 130 13.33 -13.09 3.48
N SER A 131 13.77 -11.86 3.24
CA SER A 131 15.18 -11.44 3.46
C SER A 131 15.47 -11.11 4.93
N LEU A 132 14.45 -10.77 5.68
CA LEU A 132 14.54 -10.40 7.09
C LEU A 132 14.64 -11.65 7.97
N ILE A 133 13.83 -12.68 7.69
CA ILE A 133 13.79 -13.92 8.47
C ILE A 133 14.95 -14.82 8.00
N THR A 134 15.88 -15.10 8.89
CA THR A 134 16.99 -16.01 8.66
C THR A 134 16.94 -17.17 9.66
N LYS A 135 17.69 -18.25 9.36
CA LYS A 135 17.84 -19.39 10.29
C LYS A 135 18.56 -19.00 11.58
N PHE A 136 19.24 -17.87 11.60
CA PHE A 136 20.02 -17.39 12.75
C PHE A 136 19.29 -16.21 13.42
N MET A 137 18.83 -16.42 14.62
CA MET A 137 17.99 -15.49 15.37
C MET A 137 18.64 -14.13 15.63
N GLY A 138 19.93 -14.09 15.92
CA GLY A 138 20.66 -12.85 16.13
C GLY A 138 20.67 -11.95 14.90
N GLU A 139 20.71 -12.54 13.71
CA GLU A 139 20.65 -11.81 12.44
C GLU A 139 19.26 -11.23 12.17
N THR A 140 18.19 -11.97 12.43
CA THR A 140 16.80 -11.48 12.22
C THR A 140 16.53 -10.26 13.09
N ALA A 141 16.91 -10.29 14.37
CA ALA A 141 16.74 -9.16 15.28
C ALA A 141 17.60 -7.95 14.88
N ALA A 142 18.84 -8.18 14.40
CA ALA A 142 19.72 -7.12 13.91
C ALA A 142 19.18 -6.48 12.63
N LYS A 143 18.70 -7.29 11.66
CA LYS A 143 18.08 -6.80 10.43
C LYS A 143 16.80 -6.01 10.71
N LEU A 144 15.97 -6.51 11.63
CA LEU A 144 14.77 -5.79 12.04
C LEU A 144 15.11 -4.43 12.64
N ARG A 145 16.17 -4.35 13.45
CA ARG A 145 16.66 -3.08 14.00
C ARG A 145 17.10 -2.13 12.89
N GLN A 146 17.84 -2.59 11.89
CA GLN A 146 18.22 -1.77 10.73
C GLN A 146 16.99 -1.20 9.99
N VAL A 147 15.90 -1.97 9.88
CA VAL A 147 14.65 -1.48 9.30
C VAL A 147 14.05 -0.37 10.17
N PHE A 148 14.02 -0.55 11.51
CA PHE A 148 13.49 0.49 12.41
C PHE A 148 14.38 1.73 12.50
N ASP A 149 15.69 1.60 12.38
CA ASP A 149 16.61 2.74 12.25
C ASP A 149 16.29 3.53 10.96
N ALA A 150 16.04 2.82 9.85
CA ALA A 150 15.60 3.47 8.61
C ALA A 150 14.23 4.15 8.73
N ILE A 151 13.28 3.57 9.47
CA ILE A 151 11.97 4.17 9.77
C ILE A 151 12.15 5.51 10.52
N ALA A 152 13.13 5.58 11.43
CA ALA A 152 13.42 6.79 12.18
C ALA A 152 14.06 7.89 11.31
N ASP A 153 14.98 7.51 10.43
CA ASP A 153 15.79 8.44 9.64
C ASP A 153 15.13 8.88 8.33
N LEU A 154 14.33 8.03 7.71
CA LEU A 154 13.73 8.25 6.38
C LEU A 154 12.21 8.25 6.47
N ARG A 155 11.60 9.42 6.40
CA ARG A 155 10.13 9.52 6.40
C ARG A 155 9.53 8.84 5.17
N GLY A 156 8.61 7.89 5.42
CA GLY A 156 7.91 7.14 4.40
C GLY A 156 6.76 6.31 4.93
N VAL A 157 6.15 5.53 4.06
CA VAL A 157 5.24 4.44 4.43
C VAL A 157 6.06 3.16 4.42
N TYR A 158 6.18 2.50 5.55
CA TYR A 158 6.87 1.21 5.71
C TYR A 158 5.81 0.12 5.79
N PHE A 159 5.81 -0.75 4.79
CA PHE A 159 4.77 -1.77 4.63
C PHE A 159 5.33 -3.18 4.85
N PHE A 160 4.80 -3.85 5.85
CA PHE A 160 5.06 -5.24 6.21
C PHE A 160 3.90 -6.08 5.69
N ASP A 161 4.04 -6.64 4.48
CA ASP A 161 3.02 -7.52 3.91
C ASP A 161 3.15 -8.95 4.46
N GLU A 162 2.04 -9.70 4.46
CA GLU A 162 2.02 -11.08 4.97
C GLU A 162 2.64 -11.22 6.37
N PHE A 163 2.32 -10.27 7.25
CA PHE A 163 2.90 -10.17 8.59
C PHE A 163 2.66 -11.44 9.44
N ASP A 164 1.65 -12.21 9.11
CA ASP A 164 1.39 -13.54 9.68
C ASP A 164 2.54 -14.53 9.41
N ALA A 165 3.37 -14.33 8.40
CA ALA A 165 4.58 -15.14 8.20
C ALA A 165 5.53 -15.07 9.41
N ILE A 166 5.55 -13.95 10.14
CA ILE A 166 6.31 -13.81 11.39
C ILE A 166 5.62 -14.56 12.54
N GLY A 167 4.30 -14.80 12.45
CA GLY A 167 3.50 -15.46 13.51
C GLY A 167 3.17 -16.93 13.27
N SER A 168 3.21 -17.40 12.02
CA SER A 168 2.55 -18.65 11.60
C SER A 168 3.44 -19.84 11.33
N GLN A 169 4.77 -19.73 11.42
CA GLN A 169 5.60 -20.93 11.23
C GLN A 169 5.35 -21.95 12.35
N ARG A 170 4.26 -22.69 12.19
CA ARG A 170 3.98 -23.93 12.91
C ARG A 170 4.85 -25.06 12.35
N SER A 171 6.16 -24.87 12.25
CA SER A 171 7.06 -25.97 11.90
C SER A 171 7.59 -26.62 13.15
N MET A 172 7.31 -27.87 13.22
CA MET A 172 7.81 -28.95 14.04
C MET A 172 9.05 -28.64 14.90
N GLY A 173 8.91 -28.61 16.20
CA GLY A 173 10.02 -28.72 17.14
C GLY A 173 10.51 -27.39 17.70
N ASN A 174 11.75 -27.06 17.67
CA ASN A 174 12.42 -26.00 18.41
C ASN A 174 12.17 -24.54 17.95
N ASP A 175 11.50 -24.31 16.80
CA ASP A 175 11.38 -22.97 16.17
C ASP A 175 10.31 -22.04 16.76
N VAL A 176 9.34 -22.58 17.55
CA VAL A 176 8.23 -21.77 18.12
C VAL A 176 8.75 -20.67 19.06
N GLY A 177 9.82 -20.97 19.79
CA GLY A 177 10.46 -20.01 20.70
C GLY A 177 11.15 -18.85 19.96
N GLU A 178 11.70 -19.12 18.77
CA GLU A 178 12.44 -18.15 17.98
C GLU A 178 11.52 -17.13 17.34
N ILE A 179 10.44 -17.59 16.73
CA ILE A 179 9.43 -16.74 16.09
C ILE A 179 8.76 -15.80 17.09
N ARG A 180 8.42 -16.32 18.30
CA ARG A 180 7.89 -15.48 19.37
C ARG A 180 8.87 -14.38 19.80
N ARG A 181 10.17 -14.65 19.78
CA ARG A 181 11.19 -13.63 20.11
C ARG A 181 11.31 -12.57 19.02
N VAL A 182 11.25 -12.94 17.74
CA VAL A 182 11.22 -11.99 16.62
C VAL A 182 9.98 -11.10 16.71
N LEU A 183 8.81 -11.70 16.94
CA LEU A 183 7.56 -10.97 17.14
C LEU A 183 7.66 -10.01 18.34
N ASN A 184 8.17 -10.50 19.47
CA ASN A 184 8.36 -9.64 20.66
C ASN A 184 9.35 -8.50 20.39
N SER A 185 10.43 -8.75 19.63
CA SER A 185 11.37 -7.70 19.22
C SER A 185 10.69 -6.66 18.32
N PHE A 186 9.86 -7.10 17.37
CA PHE A 186 9.06 -6.20 16.54
C PHE A 186 8.10 -5.36 17.38
N LEU A 187 7.36 -6.01 18.31
CA LEU A 187 6.42 -5.34 19.20
C LEU A 187 7.12 -4.27 20.06
N GLN A 188 8.30 -4.59 20.58
CA GLN A 188 9.10 -3.66 21.35
C GLN A 188 9.57 -2.49 20.50
N MET A 189 10.04 -2.74 19.28
CA MET A 189 10.51 -1.68 18.38
C MET A 189 9.37 -0.78 17.91
N ILE A 190 8.21 -1.34 17.55
CA ILE A 190 7.04 -0.53 17.16
C ILE A 190 6.53 0.33 18.33
N GLU A 191 6.59 -0.18 19.55
CA GLU A 191 6.19 0.57 20.75
C GLU A 191 7.09 1.77 20.98
N HIS A 192 8.41 1.60 20.88
CA HIS A 192 9.42 2.64 21.10
C HIS A 192 9.64 3.55 19.89
N ASP A 193 9.03 3.26 18.74
CA ASP A 193 9.17 4.13 17.58
C ASP A 193 8.41 5.44 17.78
N HIS A 194 9.10 6.57 17.58
CA HIS A 194 8.59 7.94 17.64
C HIS A 194 8.81 8.71 16.33
N SER A 195 9.09 8.01 15.24
CA SER A 195 9.32 8.60 13.92
C SER A 195 8.10 9.35 13.38
N ASN A 196 8.27 10.00 12.23
CA ASN A 196 7.17 10.61 11.47
C ASN A 196 6.71 9.73 10.29
N SER A 197 7.17 8.50 10.25
CA SER A 197 6.82 7.51 9.22
C SER A 197 5.52 6.80 9.56
N LEU A 198 4.82 6.32 8.54
CA LEU A 198 3.71 5.38 8.72
C LEU A 198 4.26 3.95 8.71
N ILE A 199 3.89 3.17 9.71
CA ILE A 199 4.20 1.74 9.80
C ILE A 199 2.88 1.00 9.57
N ILE A 200 2.84 0.20 8.53
CA ILE A 200 1.65 -0.55 8.12
C ILE A 200 2.00 -2.02 8.07
N ALA A 201 1.32 -2.84 8.85
CA ALA A 201 1.37 -4.29 8.73
C ALA A 201 0.08 -4.81 8.10
N ALA A 202 0.17 -5.83 7.27
CA ALA A 202 -0.99 -6.49 6.66
C ALA A 202 -0.96 -7.99 6.92
N THR A 203 -2.13 -8.55 7.25
CA THR A 203 -2.28 -9.99 7.46
C THR A 203 -3.55 -10.51 6.80
N ASN A 204 -3.47 -11.75 6.30
CA ASN A 204 -4.62 -12.52 5.85
C ASN A 204 -5.21 -13.40 6.97
N HIS A 205 -4.45 -13.59 8.07
CA HIS A 205 -4.74 -14.52 9.16
C HIS A 205 -4.68 -13.83 10.52
N PRO A 206 -5.63 -12.90 10.82
CA PRO A 206 -5.64 -12.18 12.09
C PRO A 206 -5.77 -13.13 13.31
N GLU A 207 -6.37 -14.30 13.12
CA GLU A 207 -6.54 -15.32 14.16
C GLU A 207 -5.22 -15.95 14.63
N VAL A 208 -4.16 -15.83 13.85
CA VAL A 208 -2.81 -16.33 14.21
C VAL A 208 -2.06 -15.34 15.08
N LEU A 209 -2.45 -14.05 15.03
CA LEU A 209 -1.78 -12.98 15.74
C LEU A 209 -2.24 -12.90 17.20
N ASP A 210 -1.28 -12.71 18.10
CA ASP A 210 -1.55 -12.48 19.53
C ASP A 210 -2.33 -11.17 19.73
N TYR A 211 -3.30 -11.19 20.66
CA TYR A 211 -4.08 -9.99 21.02
C TYR A 211 -3.20 -8.82 21.50
N ALA A 212 -2.04 -9.11 22.09
CA ALA A 212 -1.06 -8.11 22.50
C ALA A 212 -0.55 -7.27 21.31
N LEU A 213 -0.52 -7.84 20.10
CA LEU A 213 -0.10 -7.18 18.88
C LEU A 213 -1.10 -6.08 18.47
N PHE A 214 -2.41 -6.37 18.54
CA PHE A 214 -3.44 -5.40 18.17
C PHE A 214 -3.37 -4.11 18.99
N ARG A 215 -2.95 -4.20 20.25
CA ARG A 215 -2.82 -3.04 21.15
C ARG A 215 -1.64 -2.12 20.83
N ARG A 216 -0.71 -2.56 19.99
CA ARG A 216 0.48 -1.78 19.58
C ARG A 216 0.23 -0.94 18.32
N PHE A 217 -0.88 -1.20 17.63
CA PHE A 217 -1.29 -0.40 16.49
C PHE A 217 -2.27 0.69 16.92
N ASP A 218 -2.14 1.87 16.31
CA ASP A 218 -3.01 3.02 16.59
C ASP A 218 -4.41 2.82 15.98
N ASP A 219 -4.50 2.04 14.89
CA ASP A 219 -5.77 1.72 14.24
C ASP A 219 -5.71 0.36 13.55
N VAL A 220 -6.87 -0.32 13.47
CA VAL A 220 -7.04 -1.57 12.75
C VAL A 220 -8.10 -1.35 11.67
N VAL A 221 -7.70 -1.57 10.41
CA VAL A 221 -8.59 -1.44 9.26
C VAL A 221 -8.95 -2.84 8.76
N GLU A 222 -10.23 -3.17 8.83
CA GLU A 222 -10.77 -4.46 8.41
C GLU A 222 -11.22 -4.39 6.95
N TYR A 223 -10.82 -5.41 6.19
CA TYR A 223 -11.21 -5.58 4.79
C TYR A 223 -12.08 -6.82 4.64
N HIS A 224 -13.12 -6.68 3.85
CA HIS A 224 -14.04 -7.75 3.50
C HIS A 224 -14.05 -8.00 2.00
N LEU A 225 -14.58 -9.14 1.58
CA LEU A 225 -14.91 -9.35 0.18
C LEU A 225 -15.95 -8.32 -0.28
N PRO A 226 -15.94 -7.93 -1.57
CA PRO A 226 -16.87 -6.91 -2.05
C PRO A 226 -18.32 -7.36 -1.93
N THR A 227 -19.18 -6.43 -1.52
CA THR A 227 -20.63 -6.58 -1.66
C THR A 227 -21.01 -6.55 -3.13
N SER A 228 -22.22 -6.99 -3.46
CA SER A 228 -22.74 -6.95 -4.86
C SER A 228 -22.63 -5.56 -5.50
N ASN A 229 -22.92 -4.50 -4.75
CA ASN A 229 -22.80 -3.14 -5.25
C ASN A 229 -21.34 -2.73 -5.48
N GLN A 230 -20.46 -3.03 -4.55
CA GLN A 230 -19.01 -2.76 -4.67
C GLN A 230 -18.37 -3.54 -5.83
N ALA A 231 -18.78 -4.78 -6.04
CA ALA A 231 -18.34 -5.56 -7.19
C ALA A 231 -18.75 -4.91 -8.52
N LEU A 232 -20.01 -4.47 -8.64
CA LEU A 232 -20.51 -3.77 -9.83
C LEU A 232 -19.81 -2.42 -10.05
N ASP A 233 -19.55 -1.67 -9.00
CA ASP A 233 -18.84 -0.39 -9.08
C ASP A 233 -17.38 -0.60 -9.50
N LEU A 234 -16.71 -1.65 -8.99
CA LEU A 234 -15.38 -2.03 -9.40
C LEU A 234 -15.35 -2.44 -10.89
N ILE A 235 -16.26 -3.32 -11.31
CA ILE A 235 -16.36 -3.75 -12.71
C ILE A 235 -16.54 -2.53 -13.62
N ARG A 236 -17.48 -1.65 -13.30
CA ARG A 236 -17.75 -0.45 -14.08
C ARG A 236 -16.55 0.50 -14.15
N SER A 237 -15.92 0.74 -13.01
CA SER A 237 -14.74 1.61 -12.92
C SER A 237 -13.58 1.05 -13.75
N ARG A 238 -13.31 -0.25 -13.63
CA ARG A 238 -12.21 -0.93 -14.37
C ARG A 238 -12.44 -1.01 -15.87
N LEU A 239 -13.68 -1.26 -16.31
CA LEU A 239 -14.01 -1.24 -17.74
C LEU A 239 -13.76 0.12 -18.39
N SER A 240 -13.94 1.21 -17.66
CA SER A 240 -13.68 2.57 -18.15
C SER A 240 -14.31 2.84 -19.52
N SER A 241 -13.50 3.08 -20.58
CA SER A 241 -13.97 3.31 -21.95
C SER A 241 -14.57 2.08 -22.63
N PHE A 242 -14.26 0.88 -22.14
CA PHE A 242 -14.75 -0.40 -22.69
C PHE A 242 -16.11 -0.83 -22.16
N VAL A 243 -16.79 0.02 -21.37
CA VAL A 243 -18.11 -0.29 -20.79
C VAL A 243 -19.13 -0.61 -21.88
N PRO A 244 -19.81 -1.78 -21.83
CA PRO A 244 -20.91 -2.11 -22.73
C PRO A 244 -22.03 -1.08 -22.65
N LYS A 245 -22.72 -0.82 -23.76
CA LYS A 245 -23.91 0.04 -23.79
C LYS A 245 -25.09 -0.71 -24.38
N PRO A 246 -26.18 -0.90 -23.59
CA PRO A 246 -26.38 -0.51 -22.20
C PRO A 246 -25.58 -1.38 -21.22
N PHE A 247 -25.09 -0.79 -20.13
CA PHE A 247 -24.49 -1.54 -19.03
C PHE A 247 -25.61 -2.10 -18.14
N LYS A 248 -25.97 -3.35 -18.36
CA LYS A 248 -26.94 -4.08 -17.56
C LYS A 248 -26.26 -4.67 -16.34
N ARG A 249 -26.78 -4.36 -15.14
CA ARG A 249 -26.23 -4.86 -13.86
C ARG A 249 -26.70 -6.27 -13.52
N ASP A 250 -27.85 -6.69 -14.11
CA ASP A 250 -28.52 -7.94 -13.78
C ASP A 250 -27.59 -9.17 -14.01
N GLY A 251 -27.49 -10.02 -13.03
CA GLY A 251 -26.69 -11.24 -13.06
C GLY A 251 -25.18 -11.08 -12.84
N LEU A 252 -24.57 -9.92 -13.13
CA LEU A 252 -23.13 -9.72 -12.92
C LEU A 252 -22.74 -9.71 -11.43
N ALA A 253 -23.61 -9.20 -10.58
CA ALA A 253 -23.39 -9.19 -9.13
C ALA A 253 -23.34 -10.61 -8.56
N GLU A 254 -24.21 -11.51 -9.03
CA GLU A 254 -24.26 -12.90 -8.59
C GLU A 254 -23.05 -13.68 -9.08
N GLN A 255 -22.58 -13.40 -10.29
CA GLN A 255 -21.37 -14.04 -10.84
C GLN A 255 -20.10 -13.57 -10.12
N ALA A 256 -20.05 -12.32 -9.65
CA ALA A 256 -18.94 -11.77 -8.88
C ALA A 256 -19.00 -12.14 -7.39
N GLN A 257 -20.09 -12.77 -6.92
CA GLN A 257 -20.25 -13.12 -5.51
C GLN A 257 -19.15 -14.10 -5.04
N GLY A 258 -18.53 -13.78 -3.91
CA GLY A 258 -17.45 -14.59 -3.32
C GLY A 258 -16.07 -14.34 -3.92
N LEU A 259 -15.96 -13.56 -5.00
CA LEU A 259 -14.68 -13.14 -5.57
C LEU A 259 -14.09 -11.94 -4.81
N SER A 260 -12.77 -11.92 -4.67
CA SER A 260 -12.06 -10.76 -4.15
C SER A 260 -11.97 -9.63 -5.20
N TYR A 261 -11.66 -8.41 -4.75
CA TYR A 261 -11.43 -7.27 -5.66
C TYR A 261 -10.34 -7.57 -6.70
N ALA A 262 -9.29 -8.32 -6.31
CA ALA A 262 -8.22 -8.72 -7.22
C ALA A 262 -8.70 -9.70 -8.29
N GLU A 263 -9.55 -10.67 -7.93
CA GLU A 263 -10.10 -11.64 -8.88
C GLU A 263 -11.07 -10.99 -9.85
N ILE A 264 -11.95 -10.12 -9.37
CA ILE A 264 -12.85 -9.33 -10.22
C ILE A 264 -12.04 -8.46 -11.18
N SER A 265 -11.00 -7.77 -10.68
CA SER A 265 -10.13 -6.95 -11.53
C SER A 265 -9.45 -7.78 -12.64
N ARG A 266 -8.94 -8.97 -12.30
CA ARG A 266 -8.34 -9.89 -13.29
C ARG A 266 -9.35 -10.36 -14.34
N ALA A 267 -10.60 -10.64 -13.94
CA ALA A 267 -11.66 -11.02 -14.88
C ALA A 267 -11.97 -9.89 -15.86
N VAL A 268 -12.11 -8.67 -15.35
CA VAL A 268 -12.34 -7.48 -16.18
C VAL A 268 -11.14 -7.22 -17.11
N ASP A 269 -9.91 -7.30 -16.61
CA ASP A 269 -8.71 -7.11 -17.42
C ASP A 269 -8.60 -8.19 -18.53
N ALA A 270 -9.00 -9.43 -18.25
CA ALA A 270 -9.06 -10.49 -19.26
C ALA A 270 -10.08 -10.18 -20.35
N SER A 271 -11.29 -9.74 -19.98
CA SER A 271 -12.33 -9.39 -20.95
C SER A 271 -11.97 -8.15 -21.80
N ILE A 272 -11.24 -7.18 -21.23
CA ILE A 272 -10.71 -6.03 -21.98
C ILE A 272 -9.66 -6.49 -22.99
N LYS A 273 -8.74 -7.38 -22.58
CA LYS A 273 -7.73 -7.94 -23.50
C LYS A 273 -8.37 -8.69 -24.67
N GLU A 274 -9.42 -9.45 -24.40
CA GLU A 274 -10.18 -10.14 -25.44
C GLU A 274 -10.81 -9.17 -26.43
N ALA A 275 -11.46 -8.11 -25.95
CA ALA A 275 -12.01 -7.06 -26.80
C ALA A 275 -10.93 -6.40 -27.68
N ILE A 276 -9.75 -6.11 -27.10
CA ILE A 276 -8.63 -5.53 -27.85
C ILE A 276 -8.11 -6.50 -28.93
N MET A 277 -7.97 -7.80 -28.61
CA MET A 277 -7.50 -8.81 -29.57
C MET A 277 -8.45 -9.00 -30.75
N HIS A 278 -9.73 -8.70 -30.59
CA HIS A 278 -10.74 -8.80 -31.61
C HIS A 278 -11.13 -7.44 -32.22
N ASP A 279 -10.36 -6.38 -31.97
CA ASP A 279 -10.61 -5.00 -32.44
C ASP A 279 -12.02 -4.49 -32.07
N GLU A 280 -12.55 -4.95 -30.93
CA GLU A 280 -13.87 -4.55 -30.44
C GLU A 280 -13.76 -3.25 -29.61
N PRO A 281 -14.63 -2.25 -29.87
CA PRO A 281 -14.58 -0.98 -29.16
C PRO A 281 -15.08 -1.08 -27.72
N ARG A 282 -15.68 -2.21 -27.33
CA ARG A 282 -16.28 -2.48 -26.01
C ARG A 282 -16.21 -3.95 -25.67
N VAL A 283 -16.15 -4.21 -24.36
CA VAL A 283 -16.23 -5.57 -23.85
C VAL A 283 -17.62 -6.16 -24.14
N GLN A 284 -17.66 -7.35 -24.70
CA GLN A 284 -18.88 -8.12 -24.81
C GLN A 284 -19.30 -8.64 -23.43
N ARG A 285 -20.60 -8.58 -23.14
CA ARG A 285 -21.12 -9.04 -21.86
C ARG A 285 -20.80 -10.52 -21.60
N LEU A 286 -20.96 -11.36 -22.60
CA LEU A 286 -20.65 -12.80 -22.48
C LEU A 286 -19.18 -13.06 -22.15
N ALA A 287 -18.26 -12.31 -22.71
CA ALA A 287 -16.84 -12.42 -22.41
C ALA A 287 -16.54 -12.06 -20.93
N LEU A 288 -17.17 -11.01 -20.41
CA LEU A 288 -17.06 -10.63 -19.00
C LEU A 288 -17.66 -11.70 -18.06
N GLU A 289 -18.85 -12.21 -18.40
CA GLU A 289 -19.51 -13.27 -17.63
C GLU A 289 -18.68 -14.54 -17.59
N HIS A 290 -18.12 -14.94 -18.71
CA HIS A 290 -17.23 -16.10 -18.80
C HIS A 290 -15.95 -15.92 -17.98
N ALA A 291 -15.33 -14.74 -18.05
CA ALA A 291 -14.13 -14.43 -17.29
C ALA A 291 -14.40 -14.44 -15.76
N LEU A 292 -15.55 -13.95 -15.30
CA LEU A 292 -15.95 -14.02 -13.90
C LEU A 292 -16.18 -15.46 -13.43
N GLU A 293 -16.87 -16.26 -14.25
CA GLU A 293 -17.13 -17.68 -13.97
C GLU A 293 -15.84 -18.49 -13.89
N GLU A 294 -14.90 -18.26 -14.81
CA GLU A 294 -13.58 -18.91 -14.79
C GLU A 294 -12.85 -18.62 -13.47
N ARG A 295 -12.85 -17.35 -13.00
CA ARG A 295 -12.26 -16.97 -11.73
C ARG A 295 -12.94 -17.63 -10.53
N ARG A 296 -14.27 -17.74 -10.56
CA ARG A 296 -15.05 -18.39 -9.52
C ARG A 296 -14.69 -19.88 -9.40
N LEU A 297 -14.57 -20.57 -10.52
CA LEU A 297 -14.17 -21.98 -10.54
C LEU A 297 -12.74 -22.19 -10.01
N ILE A 298 -11.81 -21.29 -10.35
CA ILE A 298 -10.43 -21.34 -9.82
C ILE A 298 -10.43 -21.11 -8.32
N SER A 299 -11.15 -20.10 -7.84
CA SER A 299 -11.23 -19.77 -6.41
C SER A 299 -11.83 -20.91 -5.59
N GLN A 300 -12.89 -21.55 -6.09
CA GLN A 300 -13.52 -22.71 -5.44
C GLN A 300 -12.57 -23.91 -5.35
N LYS A 301 -11.87 -24.24 -6.45
CA LYS A 301 -10.88 -25.33 -6.44
C LYS A 301 -9.75 -25.11 -5.44
N LEU A 302 -9.29 -23.86 -5.29
CA LEU A 302 -8.25 -23.53 -4.32
C LEU A 302 -8.78 -23.66 -2.88
N ALA A 303 -10.00 -23.22 -2.60
CA ALA A 303 -10.64 -23.35 -1.30
C ALA A 303 -10.83 -24.84 -0.89
N ASP A 304 -11.29 -25.69 -1.81
CA ASP A 304 -11.49 -27.12 -1.58
C ASP A 304 -10.17 -27.86 -1.29
N ASN A 305 -9.09 -27.50 -1.97
CA ASN A 305 -7.76 -28.07 -1.74
C ASN A 305 -7.19 -27.67 -0.38
N THR A 306 -7.48 -26.47 0.09
CA THR A 306 -7.04 -25.99 1.42
C THR A 306 -7.78 -26.69 2.55
N THR A 307 -9.03 -27.10 2.32
CA THR A 307 -9.86 -27.85 3.29
C THR A 307 -9.50 -29.34 3.36
N ARG A 308 -9.01 -29.92 2.27
CA ARG A 308 -8.60 -31.35 2.20
C ARG A 308 -7.19 -31.62 2.71
N GLY A 309 -6.36 -30.58 2.88
CA GLY A 309 -4.98 -30.67 3.39
C GLY A 309 -4.84 -30.43 4.90
N ARG A 310 -5.96 -30.29 5.61
CA ARG A 310 -6.04 -30.24 7.09
C ARG A 310 -6.55 -31.56 7.62
#